data_90421b43cbb35e2fe533ebcfef65dbf1
#
_entry.id   90421b43cbb35e2fe533ebcfef65dbf1
#
_cell.length_a   1.000
_cell.length_b   1.000
_cell.length_c   1.000
_cell.angle_alpha   90.00
_cell.angle_beta   90.00
_cell.angle_gamma   90.00
#
_symmetry.space_group_name_H-M   'P 1'
#
loop_
_entity.id
_entity.type
_entity.pdbx_description
1 polymer ?
#
loop_
_entity_poly.entity_id
_entity_poly.type
_entity_poly.pdbx_seq_one_letter_code
_entity_poly.pdbx_strand_id
1 'polypeptide(L)'
;MDKKVLLMILDGWGEGKHDRSNAIYTQGTPNLDKLRAKYPVSFLKACGEDVGLPAGQMGNSEVGHLNIGAGRIVYQDLVKINRACAQHKLLENKEIKAAYDYVAGSGKALHFFGLCSHGGVHSSLAHLYEFLEVAAQYRLPKVYVHCFMDGRDCDPRSGKGFIEELQAKCAELRAKYPDPSQGPVIASIIGRYYAMDRDKRWDRIKMAYDLVVNGEGEKFTDPVAAMQKSYDEGVTDEFIKPLCGTDAAGKPLGLISEGDAVIFYNFRNDRAREITAVLTQQDMPEQGMKTIPLYYCCLTPYDDKFTGLHILFDKENVPDTIGEVVSKAGRRQLRIAETEKYAHVTFFFSGGREEPFEGESRILINSPKVATYDLKPEMSAPEVTEALVAELNKGVHDMVILNFANGDMVGHTGVYEAICKAVKTVDECVAKVVDAARANGYSVFITADHGNADHAVNEDGSPNTAHSLNVVPFIAVDDDIKSLRNGRLADIAPTMLKLMGIPAPADMTGEPLF
;
A
#
# COMPACT_ATOMS: atom_id res chain seq x y z
N MET A 1 -23.64 23.89 11.58
CA MET A 1 -24.87 23.15 11.28
C MET A 1 -24.84 21.91 12.17
N ASP A 2 -25.94 21.39 12.60
CA ASP A 2 -25.99 20.20 13.46
C ASP A 2 -26.95 19.18 12.81
N LYS A 3 -26.49 18.61 11.70
CA LYS A 3 -27.26 17.68 10.87
C LYS A 3 -26.82 16.25 11.05
N LYS A 4 -27.77 15.32 10.88
CA LYS A 4 -27.44 13.90 10.68
C LYS A 4 -26.97 13.69 9.27
N VAL A 5 -25.97 12.80 9.08
CA VAL A 5 -25.34 12.56 7.77
C VAL A 5 -25.31 11.09 7.44
N LEU A 6 -25.70 10.75 6.22
CA LEU A 6 -25.51 9.42 5.63
C LEU A 6 -24.55 9.52 4.46
N LEU A 7 -23.46 8.74 4.50
CA LEU A 7 -22.55 8.53 3.38
C LEU A 7 -22.87 7.19 2.73
N MET A 8 -23.21 7.22 1.46
CA MET A 8 -23.46 6.05 0.63
C MET A 8 -22.30 5.88 -0.36
N ILE A 9 -21.58 4.78 -0.22
CA ILE A 9 -20.46 4.43 -1.09
C ILE A 9 -20.93 3.37 -2.08
N LEU A 10 -20.95 3.72 -3.36
CA LEU A 10 -21.25 2.82 -4.47
C LEU A 10 -19.92 2.24 -4.94
N ASP A 11 -19.54 1.09 -4.42
CA ASP A 11 -18.23 0.48 -4.68
C ASP A 11 -18.03 0.19 -6.17
N GLY A 12 -16.88 0.63 -6.71
CA GLY A 12 -16.57 0.45 -8.11
C GLY A 12 -17.36 1.32 -9.09
N TRP A 13 -17.83 2.51 -8.65
CA TRP A 13 -18.70 3.40 -9.45
C TRP A 13 -17.98 4.66 -9.87
N GLY A 14 -17.22 4.58 -10.97
CA GLY A 14 -16.50 5.72 -11.56
C GLY A 14 -17.34 6.52 -12.55
N GLU A 15 -16.75 7.62 -13.02
CA GLU A 15 -17.30 8.47 -14.07
C GLU A 15 -16.58 8.19 -15.39
N GLY A 16 -17.07 7.19 -16.14
CA GLY A 16 -16.47 6.70 -17.37
C GLY A 16 -16.95 7.41 -18.62
N LYS A 17 -16.51 6.91 -19.77
CA LYS A 17 -16.96 7.41 -21.09
C LYS A 17 -18.47 7.18 -21.29
N HIS A 18 -19.09 8.02 -22.12
CA HIS A 18 -20.51 7.87 -22.49
C HIS A 18 -20.66 6.96 -23.71
N ASP A 19 -20.19 5.73 -23.60
CA ASP A 19 -20.26 4.72 -24.65
C ASP A 19 -20.44 3.31 -24.05
N ARG A 20 -20.40 2.27 -24.89
CA ARG A 20 -20.61 0.89 -24.48
C ARG A 20 -19.53 0.34 -23.52
N SER A 21 -18.39 0.99 -23.39
CA SER A 21 -17.39 0.56 -22.42
C SER A 21 -17.85 0.75 -20.97
N ASN A 22 -18.81 1.64 -20.76
CA ASN A 22 -19.35 2.04 -19.46
C ASN A 22 -20.73 1.38 -19.24
N ALA A 23 -20.79 0.36 -18.38
CA ALA A 23 -22.02 -0.34 -18.06
C ALA A 23 -23.03 0.55 -17.31
N ILE A 24 -22.55 1.52 -16.51
CA ILE A 24 -23.39 2.46 -15.78
C ILE A 24 -24.15 3.35 -16.76
N TYR A 25 -23.43 3.92 -17.74
CA TYR A 25 -24.01 4.75 -18.79
C TYR A 25 -24.99 3.96 -19.67
N THR A 26 -24.57 2.77 -20.11
CA THR A 26 -25.40 1.95 -21.02
C THR A 26 -26.66 1.45 -20.36
N GLN A 27 -26.60 1.04 -19.10
CA GLN A 27 -27.79 0.61 -18.35
C GLN A 27 -28.72 1.79 -18.06
N GLY A 28 -28.14 2.95 -17.79
CA GLY A 28 -28.86 4.12 -17.27
C GLY A 28 -29.25 3.99 -15.82
N THR A 29 -29.27 5.14 -15.15
CA THR A 29 -29.50 5.23 -13.70
C THR A 29 -30.56 6.30 -13.38
N PRO A 30 -31.84 6.06 -13.73
CA PRO A 30 -32.86 7.09 -13.71
C PRO A 30 -33.10 7.73 -12.32
N ASN A 31 -32.80 7.02 -11.24
CA ASN A 31 -32.95 7.56 -9.89
C ASN A 31 -31.76 8.45 -9.51
N LEU A 32 -30.52 7.99 -9.77
CA LEU A 32 -29.32 8.83 -9.61
C LEU A 32 -29.36 10.05 -10.54
N ASP A 33 -29.80 9.89 -11.77
CA ASP A 33 -29.92 10.99 -12.74
C ASP A 33 -30.88 12.09 -12.24
N LYS A 34 -32.00 11.73 -11.63
CA LYS A 34 -32.89 12.70 -10.97
C LYS A 34 -32.21 13.42 -9.82
N LEU A 35 -31.42 12.73 -9.02
CA LEU A 35 -30.66 13.35 -7.92
C LEU A 35 -29.59 14.30 -8.47
N ARG A 36 -28.85 13.88 -9.49
CA ARG A 36 -27.82 14.70 -10.18
C ARG A 36 -28.41 15.95 -10.84
N ALA A 37 -29.64 15.87 -11.34
CA ALA A 37 -30.33 17.02 -11.94
C ALA A 37 -30.83 18.04 -10.89
N LYS A 38 -31.10 17.59 -9.68
CA LYS A 38 -31.67 18.40 -8.61
C LYS A 38 -30.65 18.98 -7.63
N TYR A 39 -29.59 18.22 -7.33
CA TYR A 39 -28.63 18.53 -6.29
C TYR A 39 -27.24 18.78 -6.85
N PRO A 40 -26.37 19.52 -6.13
CA PRO A 40 -25.02 19.76 -6.60
C PRO A 40 -24.19 18.47 -6.70
N VAL A 41 -23.40 18.41 -7.75
CA VAL A 41 -22.51 17.28 -8.07
C VAL A 41 -21.09 17.80 -8.25
N SER A 42 -20.14 17.05 -7.77
CA SER A 42 -18.71 17.24 -8.04
C SER A 42 -18.03 15.90 -8.31
N PHE A 43 -16.76 15.95 -8.64
CA PHE A 43 -15.95 14.77 -8.96
C PHE A 43 -14.74 14.71 -8.04
N LEU A 44 -14.45 13.49 -7.55
CA LEU A 44 -13.36 13.25 -6.64
C LEU A 44 -12.31 12.36 -7.30
N LYS A 45 -11.06 12.72 -7.10
CA LYS A 45 -9.92 11.86 -7.48
C LYS A 45 -9.83 10.69 -6.52
N ALA A 46 -9.73 9.48 -7.08
CA ALA A 46 -9.75 8.22 -6.35
C ALA A 46 -8.58 7.28 -6.72
N CYS A 47 -7.52 7.80 -7.39
CA CYS A 47 -6.41 7.01 -7.92
C CYS A 47 -5.07 7.70 -7.66
N GLY A 48 -3.98 6.94 -7.76
CA GLY A 48 -2.63 7.45 -7.71
C GLY A 48 -2.31 8.23 -6.44
N GLU A 49 -1.51 9.26 -6.57
CA GLU A 49 -1.01 10.04 -5.41
C GLU A 49 -2.12 10.75 -4.61
N ASP A 50 -3.26 11.03 -5.23
CA ASP A 50 -4.41 11.65 -4.55
C ASP A 50 -5.07 10.74 -3.50
N VAL A 51 -4.72 9.45 -3.50
CA VAL A 51 -5.12 8.47 -2.48
C VAL A 51 -3.93 7.75 -1.83
N GLY A 52 -2.72 8.26 -2.03
CA GLY A 52 -1.50 7.73 -1.41
C GLY A 52 -0.91 6.50 -2.11
N LEU A 53 -1.31 6.24 -3.35
CA LEU A 53 -0.75 5.21 -4.24
C LEU A 53 0.31 5.82 -5.18
N PRO A 54 1.17 5.00 -5.81
CA PRO A 54 2.04 5.47 -6.88
C PRO A 54 1.26 6.15 -8.01
N ALA A 55 1.90 7.11 -8.69
CA ALA A 55 1.30 7.80 -9.83
C ALA A 55 0.84 6.80 -10.91
N GLY A 56 -0.38 6.99 -11.43
CA GLY A 56 -0.96 6.12 -12.45
C GLY A 56 -1.50 4.77 -11.95
N GLN A 57 -1.42 4.49 -10.66
CA GLN A 57 -2.02 3.28 -10.08
C GLN A 57 -3.51 3.50 -9.81
N MET A 58 -4.33 2.52 -10.23
CA MET A 58 -5.77 2.50 -9.95
C MET A 58 -6.05 2.43 -8.46
N GLY A 59 -7.08 3.14 -7.99
CA GLY A 59 -7.61 3.01 -6.64
C GLY A 59 -8.15 1.61 -6.36
N ASN A 60 -8.40 1.33 -5.10
CA ASN A 60 -9.04 0.10 -4.63
C ASN A 60 -9.85 0.38 -3.36
N SER A 61 -10.69 -0.58 -2.97
CA SER A 61 -11.62 -0.38 -1.87
C SER A 61 -10.92 -0.15 -0.53
N GLU A 62 -9.82 -0.83 -0.25
CA GLU A 62 -9.06 -0.66 1.00
C GLU A 62 -8.54 0.77 1.14
N VAL A 63 -7.82 1.24 0.12
CA VAL A 63 -7.25 2.58 0.08
C VAL A 63 -8.33 3.65 0.01
N GLY A 64 -9.39 3.44 -0.79
CA GLY A 64 -10.50 4.39 -0.91
C GLY A 64 -11.20 4.62 0.43
N HIS A 65 -11.64 3.55 1.10
CA HIS A 65 -12.32 3.65 2.39
C HIS A 65 -11.41 4.21 3.49
N LEU A 66 -10.10 3.85 3.48
CA LEU A 66 -9.13 4.40 4.40
C LEU A 66 -8.99 5.93 4.26
N ASN A 67 -8.85 6.44 3.03
CA ASN A 67 -8.73 7.88 2.78
C ASN A 67 -10.01 8.64 3.13
N ILE A 68 -11.19 8.07 2.80
CA ILE A 68 -12.49 8.64 3.18
C ILE A 68 -12.60 8.75 4.70
N GLY A 69 -12.32 7.66 5.43
CA GLY A 69 -12.42 7.63 6.88
C GLY A 69 -11.40 8.50 7.60
N ALA A 70 -10.18 8.56 7.08
CA ALA A 70 -9.08 9.35 7.64
C ALA A 70 -9.21 10.87 7.39
N GLY A 71 -9.95 11.29 6.37
CA GLY A 71 -10.04 12.69 5.98
C GLY A 71 -8.69 13.32 5.58
N ARG A 72 -7.75 12.47 5.16
CA ARG A 72 -6.42 12.86 4.66
C ARG A 72 -5.90 11.82 3.70
N ILE A 73 -4.88 12.17 2.89
CA ILE A 73 -4.17 11.17 2.10
C ILE A 73 -3.36 10.28 3.04
N VAL A 74 -3.66 8.98 3.04
CA VAL A 74 -2.88 7.97 3.76
C VAL A 74 -1.96 7.30 2.74
N TYR A 75 -0.68 7.66 2.78
CA TYR A 75 0.30 7.12 1.87
C TYR A 75 0.60 5.66 2.19
N GLN A 76 0.58 4.81 1.15
CA GLN A 76 1.08 3.43 1.23
C GLN A 76 2.59 3.43 1.54
N ASP A 77 3.09 2.38 2.15
CA ASP A 77 4.49 2.31 2.61
C ASP A 77 5.49 2.63 1.51
N LEU A 78 5.31 2.08 0.31
CA LEU A 78 6.18 2.39 -0.83
C LEU A 78 6.19 3.89 -1.17
N VAL A 79 5.04 4.55 -1.12
CA VAL A 79 4.95 5.99 -1.43
C VAL A 79 5.57 6.82 -0.31
N LYS A 80 5.38 6.43 0.97
CA LYS A 80 6.06 7.07 2.11
C LYS A 80 7.59 7.00 1.94
N ILE A 81 8.11 5.83 1.62
CA ILE A 81 9.55 5.60 1.41
C ILE A 81 10.04 6.42 0.22
N ASN A 82 9.35 6.36 -0.94
CA ASN A 82 9.71 7.13 -2.12
C ASN A 82 9.78 8.63 -1.83
N ARG A 83 8.81 9.17 -1.10
CA ARG A 83 8.78 10.59 -0.73
C ARG A 83 9.90 10.96 0.24
N ALA A 84 10.15 10.13 1.26
CA ALA A 84 11.24 10.35 2.20
C ALA A 84 12.60 10.38 1.49
N CYS A 85 12.82 9.46 0.54
CA CYS A 85 14.03 9.42 -0.27
C CYS A 85 14.13 10.62 -1.22
N ALA A 86 13.08 10.92 -2.01
CA ALA A 86 13.10 12.01 -2.98
C ALA A 86 13.24 13.40 -2.34
N GLN A 87 12.79 13.56 -1.09
CA GLN A 87 12.91 14.80 -0.33
C GLN A 87 14.17 14.86 0.56
N HIS A 88 15.04 13.84 0.53
CA HIS A 88 16.22 13.72 1.39
C HIS A 88 15.89 13.79 2.90
N LYS A 89 14.78 13.15 3.31
CA LYS A 89 14.21 13.23 4.66
C LYS A 89 14.30 11.93 5.45
N LEU A 90 15.15 11.00 5.05
CA LEU A 90 15.29 9.73 5.77
C LEU A 90 15.61 9.94 7.26
N LEU A 91 16.43 10.93 7.59
CA LEU A 91 16.83 11.23 8.99
C LEU A 91 15.73 11.90 9.83
N GLU A 92 14.61 12.31 9.26
CA GLU A 92 13.41 12.69 10.02
C GLU A 92 12.72 11.46 10.64
N ASN A 93 12.98 10.26 10.10
CA ASN A 93 12.53 9.00 10.68
C ASN A 93 13.43 8.62 11.86
N LYS A 94 12.82 8.44 13.03
CA LYS A 94 13.55 8.18 14.29
C LYS A 94 14.30 6.84 14.28
N GLU A 95 13.72 5.79 13.70
CA GLU A 95 14.34 4.47 13.62
C GLU A 95 15.53 4.47 12.68
N ILE A 96 15.42 5.14 11.53
CA ILE A 96 16.54 5.31 10.60
C ILE A 96 17.67 6.08 11.27
N LYS A 97 17.35 7.23 11.89
CA LYS A 97 18.33 8.02 12.62
C LYS A 97 19.03 7.20 13.72
N ALA A 98 18.27 6.44 14.50
CA ALA A 98 18.80 5.59 15.56
C ALA A 98 19.77 4.51 15.03
N ALA A 99 19.49 3.92 13.88
CA ALA A 99 20.38 2.94 13.26
C ALA A 99 21.74 3.56 12.88
N TYR A 100 21.73 4.74 12.26
CA TYR A 100 22.97 5.42 11.90
C TYR A 100 23.74 5.93 13.14
N ASP A 101 23.04 6.47 14.14
CA ASP A 101 23.64 6.89 15.42
C ASP A 101 24.29 5.68 16.13
N TYR A 102 23.63 4.51 16.11
CA TYR A 102 24.20 3.28 16.65
C TYR A 102 25.52 2.90 15.98
N VAL A 103 25.56 2.88 14.64
CA VAL A 103 26.78 2.53 13.90
C VAL A 103 27.89 3.55 14.15
N ALA A 104 27.57 4.85 14.13
CA ALA A 104 28.53 5.90 14.40
C ALA A 104 29.11 5.82 15.81
N GLY A 105 28.27 5.50 16.81
CA GLY A 105 28.66 5.39 18.22
C GLY A 105 29.42 4.11 18.56
N SER A 106 29.07 2.98 17.90
CA SER A 106 29.67 1.66 18.19
C SER A 106 30.93 1.37 17.38
N GLY A 107 31.14 2.05 16.25
CA GLY A 107 32.23 1.74 15.29
C GLY A 107 32.05 0.39 14.57
N LYS A 108 30.87 -0.20 14.65
CA LYS A 108 30.50 -1.45 13.95
C LYS A 108 30.29 -1.21 12.44
N ALA A 109 30.16 -2.27 11.67
CA ALA A 109 29.86 -2.16 10.26
C ALA A 109 28.36 -1.93 10.00
N LEU A 110 28.07 -1.29 8.87
CA LEU A 110 26.73 -1.16 8.31
C LEU A 110 26.64 -1.99 7.04
N HIS A 111 25.69 -2.90 7.00
CA HIS A 111 25.41 -3.76 5.86
C HIS A 111 24.07 -3.42 5.24
N PHE A 112 24.01 -3.34 3.92
CA PHE A 112 22.77 -3.20 3.15
C PHE A 112 22.45 -4.50 2.44
N PHE A 113 21.24 -5.01 2.64
CA PHE A 113 20.68 -6.16 1.95
C PHE A 113 19.51 -5.73 1.08
N GLY A 114 19.42 -6.29 -0.11
CA GLY A 114 18.22 -6.10 -0.93
C GLY A 114 18.40 -6.46 -2.39
N LEU A 115 17.26 -6.47 -3.09
CA LEU A 115 17.21 -6.74 -4.51
C LEU A 115 17.78 -5.55 -5.28
N CYS A 116 18.85 -5.78 -6.02
CA CYS A 116 19.60 -4.76 -6.74
C CYS A 116 19.08 -4.61 -8.17
N SER A 117 17.97 -3.89 -8.34
CA SER A 117 17.36 -3.63 -9.65
C SER A 117 16.48 -2.37 -9.64
N HIS A 118 16.08 -1.94 -10.84
CA HIS A 118 15.05 -0.91 -11.05
C HIS A 118 13.65 -1.50 -11.26
N GLY A 119 13.43 -2.80 -11.04
CA GLY A 119 12.14 -3.47 -11.24
C GLY A 119 11.02 -2.96 -10.36
N GLY A 120 11.33 -2.42 -9.17
CA GLY A 120 10.36 -1.73 -8.31
C GLY A 120 9.30 -2.63 -7.67
N VAL A 121 9.47 -3.96 -7.68
CA VAL A 121 8.50 -4.91 -7.12
C VAL A 121 8.81 -5.24 -5.65
N HIS A 122 10.08 -5.41 -5.31
CA HIS A 122 10.53 -5.77 -3.96
C HIS A 122 11.34 -4.67 -3.28
N SER A 123 12.06 -3.88 -4.08
CA SER A 123 13.01 -2.86 -3.65
C SER A 123 13.16 -1.77 -4.69
N SER A 124 13.94 -0.75 -4.38
CA SER A 124 14.34 0.29 -5.33
C SER A 124 15.79 0.66 -5.11
N LEU A 125 16.60 0.72 -6.18
CA LEU A 125 17.96 1.25 -6.13
C LEU A 125 17.99 2.71 -5.67
N ALA A 126 16.97 3.50 -6.01
CA ALA A 126 16.86 4.88 -5.53
C ALA A 126 16.80 4.96 -3.99
N HIS A 127 16.12 4.00 -3.34
CA HIS A 127 16.12 3.92 -1.87
C HIS A 127 17.53 3.58 -1.35
N LEU A 128 18.19 2.58 -1.91
CA LEU A 128 19.55 2.23 -1.53
C LEU A 128 20.49 3.43 -1.67
N TYR A 129 20.43 4.17 -2.77
CA TYR A 129 21.29 5.32 -3.00
C TYR A 129 21.10 6.40 -1.94
N GLU A 130 19.86 6.67 -1.53
CA GLU A 130 19.59 7.63 -0.48
C GLU A 130 20.12 7.15 0.90
N PHE A 131 19.95 5.86 1.23
CA PHE A 131 20.56 5.28 2.43
C PHE A 131 22.09 5.39 2.41
N LEU A 132 22.73 5.19 1.26
CA LEU A 132 24.18 5.34 1.10
C LEU A 132 24.62 6.80 1.22
N GLU A 133 23.83 7.77 0.72
CA GLU A 133 24.10 9.21 0.94
C GLU A 133 24.08 9.57 2.44
N VAL A 134 23.13 9.02 3.20
CA VAL A 134 23.10 9.20 4.66
C VAL A 134 24.35 8.60 5.32
N ALA A 135 24.79 7.39 4.89
CA ALA A 135 26.03 6.80 5.39
C ALA A 135 27.25 7.68 5.12
N ALA A 136 27.30 8.32 3.95
CA ALA A 136 28.34 9.27 3.60
C ALA A 136 28.30 10.55 4.44
N GLN A 137 27.09 11.08 4.75
CA GLN A 137 26.92 12.22 5.66
C GLN A 137 27.44 11.91 7.06
N TYR A 138 27.19 10.70 7.57
CA TYR A 138 27.71 10.19 8.84
C TYR A 138 29.20 9.82 8.77
N ARG A 139 29.80 9.77 7.58
CA ARG A 139 31.19 9.31 7.34
C ARG A 139 31.47 7.95 7.96
N LEU A 140 30.53 6.99 7.78
CA LEU A 140 30.67 5.66 8.31
C LEU A 140 31.75 4.87 7.53
N PRO A 141 32.85 4.44 8.15
CA PRO A 141 34.00 3.90 7.41
C PRO A 141 33.79 2.48 6.86
N LYS A 142 32.86 1.71 7.47
CA LYS A 142 32.60 0.31 7.15
C LYS A 142 31.19 0.15 6.65
N VAL A 143 30.98 0.36 5.35
CA VAL A 143 29.66 0.27 4.71
C VAL A 143 29.72 -0.74 3.58
N TYR A 144 28.90 -1.78 3.66
CA TYR A 144 28.93 -2.93 2.76
C TYR A 144 27.58 -3.16 2.10
N VAL A 145 27.57 -3.37 0.80
CA VAL A 145 26.36 -3.69 0.03
C VAL A 145 26.41 -5.14 -0.44
N HIS A 146 25.39 -5.90 -0.07
CA HIS A 146 25.17 -7.28 -0.48
C HIS A 146 24.06 -7.30 -1.51
N CYS A 147 24.41 -7.46 -2.78
CA CYS A 147 23.51 -7.32 -3.90
C CYS A 147 22.78 -8.65 -4.19
N PHE A 148 21.46 -8.67 -4.07
CA PHE A 148 20.64 -9.76 -4.58
C PHE A 148 20.23 -9.42 -6.01
N MET A 149 20.55 -10.28 -6.99
CA MET A 149 20.31 -10.01 -8.41
C MET A 149 18.91 -10.46 -8.82
N ASP A 150 18.26 -9.67 -9.68
CA ASP A 150 16.86 -9.83 -10.02
C ASP A 150 16.62 -10.83 -11.18
N GLY A 151 16.64 -10.38 -12.41
CA GLY A 151 16.40 -11.18 -13.61
C GLY A 151 15.00 -11.78 -13.75
N ARG A 152 14.06 -11.37 -12.89
CA ARG A 152 12.66 -11.82 -12.89
C ARG A 152 11.68 -10.66 -13.06
N ASP A 153 11.91 -9.57 -12.35
CA ASP A 153 11.12 -8.34 -12.45
C ASP A 153 11.78 -7.33 -13.42
N CYS A 154 12.92 -7.70 -13.98
CA CYS A 154 13.70 -7.00 -15.01
C CYS A 154 14.24 -8.00 -16.03
N ASP A 155 14.85 -7.48 -17.12
CA ASP A 155 15.56 -8.32 -18.10
C ASP A 155 16.61 -9.20 -17.39
N PRO A 156 16.68 -10.50 -17.73
CA PRO A 156 17.54 -11.47 -17.07
C PRO A 156 19.05 -11.18 -17.12
N ARG A 157 19.49 -10.22 -17.92
CA ARG A 157 20.90 -9.82 -18.06
C ARG A 157 21.13 -8.32 -17.84
N SER A 158 20.19 -7.64 -17.19
CA SER A 158 20.31 -6.22 -16.87
C SER A 158 21.16 -5.95 -15.61
N GLY A 159 21.39 -6.97 -14.78
CA GLY A 159 22.03 -6.85 -13.48
C GLY A 159 23.45 -6.33 -13.53
N LYS A 160 24.22 -6.66 -14.59
CA LYS A 160 25.57 -6.09 -14.78
C LYS A 160 25.51 -4.55 -14.82
N GLY A 161 24.56 -3.97 -15.56
CA GLY A 161 24.38 -2.52 -15.62
C GLY A 161 24.03 -1.92 -14.27
N PHE A 162 23.21 -2.59 -13.46
CA PHE A 162 22.89 -2.15 -12.10
C PHE A 162 24.09 -2.20 -11.16
N ILE A 163 24.97 -3.21 -11.31
CA ILE A 163 26.23 -3.28 -10.56
C ILE A 163 27.21 -2.17 -11.00
N GLU A 164 27.30 -1.86 -12.30
CA GLU A 164 28.09 -0.74 -12.82
C GLU A 164 27.60 0.60 -12.22
N GLU A 165 26.31 0.83 -12.22
CA GLU A 165 25.68 2.03 -11.64
C GLU A 165 25.95 2.14 -10.13
N LEU A 166 25.74 1.07 -9.38
CA LEU A 166 26.01 1.03 -7.94
C LEU A 166 27.49 1.23 -7.63
N GLN A 167 28.39 0.60 -8.40
CA GLN A 167 29.83 0.77 -8.23
C GLN A 167 30.25 2.24 -8.45
N ALA A 168 29.71 2.89 -9.48
CA ALA A 168 29.94 4.30 -9.74
C ALA A 168 29.43 5.17 -8.57
N LYS A 169 28.23 4.89 -8.04
CA LYS A 169 27.68 5.58 -6.88
C LYS A 169 28.54 5.39 -5.63
N CYS A 170 28.98 4.18 -5.36
CA CYS A 170 29.89 3.91 -4.24
C CYS A 170 31.21 4.68 -4.39
N ALA A 171 31.78 4.76 -5.60
CA ALA A 171 33.00 5.52 -5.86
C ALA A 171 32.80 7.03 -5.65
N GLU A 172 31.69 7.58 -6.15
CA GLU A 172 31.29 8.97 -5.91
C GLU A 172 31.22 9.29 -4.41
N LEU A 173 30.57 8.43 -3.66
CA LEU A 173 30.39 8.63 -2.23
C LEU A 173 31.71 8.52 -1.46
N ARG A 174 32.56 7.51 -1.79
CA ARG A 174 33.89 7.40 -1.15
C ARG A 174 34.79 8.60 -1.39
N ALA A 175 34.64 9.30 -2.49
CA ALA A 175 35.38 10.53 -2.75
C ALA A 175 35.07 11.66 -1.74
N LYS A 176 33.97 11.54 -1.00
CA LYS A 176 33.58 12.47 0.08
C LYS A 176 34.28 12.14 1.42
N TYR A 177 34.99 11.01 1.53
CA TYR A 177 35.67 10.59 2.75
C TYR A 177 37.12 11.10 2.78
N PRO A 178 37.69 11.33 3.98
CA PRO A 178 39.11 11.69 4.12
C PRO A 178 40.06 10.61 3.62
N ASP A 179 39.67 9.34 3.79
CA ASP A 179 40.37 8.15 3.31
C ASP A 179 39.51 7.42 2.28
N PRO A 180 39.90 7.36 1.00
CA PRO A 180 39.15 6.70 -0.06
C PRO A 180 38.98 5.17 0.11
N SER A 181 39.75 4.53 1.00
CA SER A 181 39.56 3.12 1.35
C SER A 181 38.34 2.87 2.24
N GLN A 182 37.76 3.92 2.79
CA GLN A 182 36.58 3.89 3.66
C GLN A 182 35.30 4.17 2.86
N GLY A 183 34.15 3.87 3.46
CA GLY A 183 32.82 4.12 2.87
C GLY A 183 32.28 2.94 2.08
N PRO A 184 31.21 3.16 1.29
CA PRO A 184 30.45 2.05 0.70
C PRO A 184 31.23 1.27 -0.36
N VAL A 185 31.14 -0.07 -0.25
CA VAL A 185 31.68 -1.01 -1.24
C VAL A 185 30.70 -2.16 -1.48
N ILE A 186 30.71 -2.74 -2.69
CA ILE A 186 29.97 -3.98 -2.99
C ILE A 186 30.76 -5.15 -2.39
N ALA A 187 30.18 -5.79 -1.38
CA ALA A 187 30.80 -6.88 -0.64
C ALA A 187 30.43 -8.27 -1.15
N SER A 188 29.23 -8.44 -1.69
CA SER A 188 28.81 -9.71 -2.24
C SER A 188 27.70 -9.57 -3.29
N ILE A 189 27.60 -10.56 -4.17
CA ILE A 189 26.57 -10.66 -5.20
C ILE A 189 26.03 -12.09 -5.22
N ILE A 190 24.69 -12.23 -5.27
CA ILE A 190 24.02 -13.54 -5.37
C ILE A 190 22.65 -13.37 -6.01
N GLY A 191 22.20 -14.34 -6.80
CA GLY A 191 20.87 -14.33 -7.41
C GLY A 191 19.73 -14.46 -6.38
N ARG A 192 18.62 -13.82 -6.66
CA ARG A 192 17.42 -13.88 -5.81
C ARG A 192 16.85 -15.28 -5.64
N TYR A 193 17.12 -16.18 -6.57
CA TYR A 193 16.74 -17.58 -6.48
C TYR A 193 17.22 -18.23 -5.17
N TYR A 194 18.40 -17.80 -4.70
CA TYR A 194 19.00 -18.26 -3.45
C TYR A 194 18.66 -17.37 -2.26
N ALA A 195 18.93 -16.07 -2.35
CA ALA A 195 18.83 -15.16 -1.23
C ALA A 195 17.39 -14.74 -0.87
N MET A 196 16.45 -14.93 -1.79
CA MET A 196 15.07 -14.48 -1.65
C MET A 196 14.07 -15.62 -1.89
N ASP A 197 14.39 -16.82 -1.39
CA ASP A 197 13.43 -17.93 -1.36
C ASP A 197 12.24 -17.61 -0.44
N ARG A 198 11.10 -18.25 -0.70
CA ARG A 198 9.89 -18.15 0.14
C ARG A 198 9.17 -19.49 0.30
N ASP A 199 9.80 -20.56 -0.17
CA ASP A 199 9.24 -21.91 -0.23
C ASP A 199 9.96 -22.86 0.75
N LYS A 200 10.67 -22.28 1.76
CA LYS A 200 11.45 -23.00 2.78
C LYS A 200 12.55 -23.92 2.20
N ARG A 201 13.12 -23.49 1.09
CA ARG A 201 14.28 -24.14 0.49
C ARG A 201 15.54 -23.67 1.21
N TRP A 202 15.74 -24.21 2.40
CA TRP A 202 16.85 -23.83 3.29
C TRP A 202 18.23 -24.09 2.66
N ASP A 203 18.32 -25.04 1.74
CA ASP A 203 19.49 -25.28 0.89
C ASP A 203 19.90 -24.05 0.07
N ARG A 204 18.92 -23.28 -0.42
CA ARG A 204 19.14 -22.03 -1.16
C ARG A 204 19.55 -20.90 -0.21
N ILE A 205 18.78 -20.71 0.85
CA ILE A 205 19.06 -19.68 1.87
C ILE A 205 20.46 -19.89 2.49
N LYS A 206 20.85 -21.13 2.72
CA LYS A 206 22.19 -21.49 3.21
C LYS A 206 23.31 -20.91 2.36
N MET A 207 23.16 -20.93 1.03
CA MET A 207 24.18 -20.35 0.14
C MET A 207 24.33 -18.85 0.32
N ALA A 208 23.21 -18.13 0.54
CA ALA A 208 23.25 -16.70 0.84
C ALA A 208 23.81 -16.44 2.24
N TYR A 209 23.42 -17.23 3.23
CA TYR A 209 23.94 -17.16 4.60
C TYR A 209 25.45 -17.35 4.63
N ASP A 210 25.97 -18.42 4.02
CA ASP A 210 27.39 -18.72 3.98
C ASP A 210 28.20 -17.65 3.23
N LEU A 211 27.62 -17.05 2.21
CA LEU A 211 28.26 -15.95 1.50
C LEU A 211 28.48 -14.75 2.41
N VAL A 212 27.45 -14.32 3.14
CA VAL A 212 27.50 -13.08 3.92
C VAL A 212 28.13 -13.25 5.31
N VAL A 213 28.10 -14.48 5.86
CA VAL A 213 28.67 -14.78 7.20
C VAL A 213 30.05 -15.40 7.10
N ASN A 214 30.23 -16.37 6.21
CA ASN A 214 31.46 -17.16 6.11
C ASN A 214 32.35 -16.74 4.92
N GLY A 215 31.85 -15.91 4.01
CA GLY A 215 32.56 -15.50 2.81
C GLY A 215 32.71 -16.63 1.78
N GLU A 216 31.81 -17.60 1.80
CA GLU A 216 31.81 -18.72 0.86
C GLU A 216 31.22 -18.28 -0.49
N GLY A 217 32.00 -18.42 -1.52
CA GLY A 217 31.64 -18.02 -2.88
C GLY A 217 32.87 -17.80 -3.74
N GLU A 218 32.67 -17.68 -5.05
CA GLU A 218 33.73 -17.30 -5.98
C GLU A 218 34.23 -15.89 -5.64
N LYS A 219 35.55 -15.72 -5.60
CA LYS A 219 36.19 -14.47 -5.19
C LYS A 219 36.28 -13.48 -6.35
N PHE A 220 35.99 -12.21 -6.09
CA PHE A 220 36.17 -11.13 -7.03
C PHE A 220 36.80 -9.89 -6.37
N THR A 221 37.51 -9.11 -7.17
CA THR A 221 37.95 -7.74 -6.85
C THR A 221 37.21 -6.70 -7.71
N ASP A 222 36.69 -7.13 -8.86
CA ASP A 222 35.87 -6.34 -9.78
C ASP A 222 34.48 -6.99 -9.91
N PRO A 223 33.42 -6.36 -9.34
CA PRO A 223 32.08 -6.91 -9.36
C PRO A 223 31.45 -6.95 -10.76
N VAL A 224 31.83 -6.02 -11.66
CA VAL A 224 31.33 -5.97 -13.03
C VAL A 224 31.90 -7.10 -13.87
N ALA A 225 33.22 -7.36 -13.73
CA ALA A 225 33.87 -8.48 -14.39
C ALA A 225 33.32 -9.83 -13.90
N ALA A 226 33.02 -9.95 -12.61
CA ALA A 226 32.38 -11.15 -12.03
C ALA A 226 31.02 -11.43 -12.61
N MET A 227 30.19 -10.39 -12.77
CA MET A 227 28.87 -10.50 -13.43
C MET A 227 29.01 -10.93 -14.90
N GLN A 228 29.96 -10.32 -15.64
CA GLN A 228 30.22 -10.69 -17.04
C GLN A 228 30.63 -12.16 -17.16
N LYS A 229 31.53 -12.63 -16.30
CA LYS A 229 31.94 -14.03 -16.26
C LYS A 229 30.75 -14.98 -16.07
N SER A 230 29.84 -14.67 -15.15
CA SER A 230 28.61 -15.47 -14.94
C SER A 230 27.77 -15.54 -16.21
N TYR A 231 27.61 -14.43 -16.93
CA TYR A 231 26.89 -14.40 -18.21
C TYR A 231 27.57 -15.21 -19.30
N ASP A 232 28.91 -15.19 -19.35
CA ASP A 232 29.71 -15.98 -20.32
C ASP A 232 29.55 -17.49 -20.04
N GLU A 233 29.34 -17.86 -18.79
CA GLU A 233 29.03 -19.22 -18.35
C GLU A 233 27.53 -19.59 -18.52
N GLY A 234 26.70 -18.69 -19.08
CA GLY A 234 25.28 -18.92 -19.33
C GLY A 234 24.39 -18.74 -18.11
N VAL A 235 24.89 -18.21 -17.01
CA VAL A 235 24.12 -17.93 -15.78
C VAL A 235 23.57 -16.50 -15.84
N THR A 236 22.26 -16.37 -15.70
CA THR A 236 21.55 -15.08 -15.68
C THR A 236 21.33 -14.57 -14.26
N ASP A 237 20.89 -13.32 -14.12
CA ASP A 237 20.81 -12.59 -12.85
C ASP A 237 20.12 -13.38 -11.74
N GLU A 238 18.94 -13.94 -11.99
CA GLU A 238 18.16 -14.68 -10.98
C GLU A 238 18.97 -15.83 -10.36
N PHE A 239 19.87 -16.46 -11.13
CA PHE A 239 20.59 -17.67 -10.77
C PHE A 239 22.08 -17.45 -10.52
N ILE A 240 22.53 -16.20 -10.38
CA ILE A 240 23.93 -15.89 -10.04
C ILE A 240 24.32 -16.64 -8.77
N LYS A 241 25.34 -17.46 -8.85
CA LYS A 241 25.91 -18.19 -7.71
C LYS A 241 26.65 -17.24 -6.77
N PRO A 242 26.90 -17.63 -5.50
CA PRO A 242 27.56 -16.76 -4.54
C PRO A 242 28.89 -16.20 -5.06
N LEU A 243 28.99 -14.88 -5.12
CA LEU A 243 30.20 -14.13 -5.48
C LEU A 243 30.60 -13.27 -4.28
N CYS A 244 31.81 -13.48 -3.78
CA CYS A 244 32.37 -12.84 -2.61
C CYS A 244 33.43 -11.81 -2.97
N GLY A 245 33.14 -10.53 -2.67
CA GLY A 245 34.11 -9.45 -2.84
C GLY A 245 35.30 -9.58 -1.89
N THR A 246 36.51 -9.32 -2.40
CA THR A 246 37.74 -9.38 -1.61
C THR A 246 38.57 -8.11 -1.77
N ASP A 247 39.40 -7.83 -0.78
CA ASP A 247 40.45 -6.85 -0.90
C ASP A 247 41.61 -7.37 -1.79
N ALA A 248 42.64 -6.54 -2.00
CA ALA A 248 43.78 -6.88 -2.79
C ALA A 248 44.60 -8.07 -2.23
N ALA A 249 44.44 -8.39 -0.94
CA ALA A 249 45.08 -9.54 -0.28
C ALA A 249 44.21 -10.82 -0.35
N GLY A 250 43.03 -10.76 -1.00
CA GLY A 250 42.09 -11.87 -1.11
C GLY A 250 41.23 -12.11 0.12
N LYS A 251 41.23 -11.17 1.09
CA LYS A 251 40.41 -11.29 2.28
C LYS A 251 38.96 -10.85 1.95
N PRO A 252 37.95 -11.63 2.36
CA PRO A 252 36.56 -11.25 2.16
C PRO A 252 36.20 -9.87 2.75
N LEU A 253 35.47 -9.08 1.98
CA LEU A 253 34.90 -7.80 2.41
C LEU A 253 33.56 -8.00 3.12
N GLY A 254 33.34 -7.24 4.17
CA GLY A 254 32.00 -7.06 4.75
C GLY A 254 31.33 -8.36 5.23
N LEU A 255 32.09 -9.28 5.85
CA LEU A 255 31.45 -10.39 6.56
C LEU A 255 30.68 -9.88 7.77
N ILE A 256 29.47 -10.39 7.95
CA ILE A 256 28.62 -10.02 9.09
C ILE A 256 29.19 -10.58 10.38
N SER A 257 29.28 -9.73 11.38
CA SER A 257 29.80 -10.06 12.72
C SER A 257 28.84 -9.56 13.81
N GLU A 258 28.94 -10.14 14.98
CA GLU A 258 28.17 -9.74 16.14
C GLU A 258 28.26 -8.24 16.42
N GLY A 259 27.09 -7.61 16.59
CA GLY A 259 26.94 -6.18 16.84
C GLY A 259 26.95 -5.31 15.58
N ASP A 260 27.12 -5.86 14.40
CA ASP A 260 26.99 -5.09 13.17
C ASP A 260 25.52 -4.68 12.93
N ALA A 261 25.32 -3.61 12.17
CA ALA A 261 24.01 -3.18 11.75
C ALA A 261 23.70 -3.68 10.35
N VAL A 262 22.47 -4.12 10.13
CA VAL A 262 21.94 -4.51 8.82
C VAL A 262 20.71 -3.66 8.51
N ILE A 263 20.65 -3.06 7.34
CA ILE A 263 19.43 -2.46 6.77
C ILE A 263 19.04 -3.28 5.55
N PHE A 264 17.92 -4.00 5.66
CA PHE A 264 17.34 -4.71 4.52
C PHE A 264 16.33 -3.77 3.83
N TYR A 265 16.72 -3.24 2.66
CA TYR A 265 15.95 -2.18 1.98
C TYR A 265 14.82 -2.69 1.05
N ASN A 266 14.43 -3.96 1.13
CA ASN A 266 13.23 -4.46 0.49
C ASN A 266 11.98 -3.94 1.23
N PHE A 267 11.05 -3.31 0.50
CA PHE A 267 9.76 -2.88 1.07
C PHE A 267 8.69 -3.98 1.00
N ARG A 268 8.85 -4.99 0.15
CA ARG A 268 7.97 -6.15 0.09
C ARG A 268 8.53 -7.29 0.93
N ASN A 269 7.66 -7.84 1.79
CA ASN A 269 8.06 -8.72 2.89
C ASN A 269 8.21 -10.20 2.54
N ASP A 270 7.45 -10.74 1.56
CA ASP A 270 7.29 -12.18 1.33
C ASP A 270 8.61 -12.94 1.13
N ARG A 271 9.57 -12.33 0.43
CA ARG A 271 10.87 -12.94 0.11
C ARG A 271 12.03 -12.46 0.99
N ALA A 272 11.77 -11.55 1.92
CA ALA A 272 12.77 -11.10 2.88
C ALA A 272 12.76 -11.93 4.18
N ARG A 273 11.71 -12.70 4.42
CA ARG A 273 11.48 -13.42 5.68
C ARG A 273 12.53 -14.46 5.99
N GLU A 274 12.86 -15.33 5.04
CA GLU A 274 13.67 -16.51 5.33
C GLU A 274 15.12 -16.16 5.68
N ILE A 275 15.76 -15.30 4.93
CA ILE A 275 17.15 -14.86 5.26
C ILE A 275 17.18 -14.04 6.57
N THR A 276 16.13 -13.22 6.83
CA THR A 276 16.00 -12.52 8.10
C THR A 276 15.84 -13.50 9.27
N ALA A 277 15.01 -14.54 9.09
CA ALA A 277 14.77 -15.53 10.14
C ALA A 277 16.06 -16.28 10.55
N VAL A 278 16.84 -16.74 9.59
CA VAL A 278 18.06 -17.51 9.89
C VAL A 278 19.19 -16.63 10.46
N LEU A 279 19.18 -15.33 10.17
CA LEU A 279 20.17 -14.41 10.74
C LEU A 279 19.78 -13.94 12.15
N THR A 280 18.47 -13.87 12.49
CA THR A 280 18.03 -13.15 13.69
C THR A 280 17.03 -13.88 14.59
N GLN A 281 16.26 -14.86 14.07
CA GLN A 281 15.12 -15.42 14.81
C GLN A 281 15.30 -16.88 15.21
N GLN A 282 15.91 -17.70 14.37
CA GLN A 282 15.93 -19.14 14.57
C GLN A 282 17.25 -19.78 14.16
N ASP A 283 17.91 -20.43 15.10
CA ASP A 283 19.04 -21.31 14.81
C ASP A 283 18.56 -22.53 14.02
N MET A 284 19.31 -22.89 12.99
CA MET A 284 19.09 -24.08 12.16
C MET A 284 20.35 -24.95 12.10
N PRO A 285 20.67 -25.66 13.20
CA PRO A 285 21.93 -26.41 13.29
C PRO A 285 22.04 -27.54 12.26
N GLU A 286 20.94 -28.16 11.86
CA GLU A 286 20.92 -29.20 10.84
C GLU A 286 21.34 -28.69 9.46
N GLN A 287 21.11 -27.38 9.19
CA GLN A 287 21.54 -26.68 7.99
C GLN A 287 22.85 -25.90 8.20
N GLY A 288 23.42 -25.95 9.41
CA GLY A 288 24.65 -25.21 9.74
C GLY A 288 24.49 -23.68 9.75
N MET A 289 23.29 -23.20 10.08
CA MET A 289 23.00 -21.77 10.22
C MET A 289 22.68 -21.43 11.67
N LYS A 290 23.21 -20.30 12.14
CA LYS A 290 23.02 -19.80 13.50
C LYS A 290 22.69 -18.31 13.46
N THR A 291 21.82 -17.88 14.33
CA THR A 291 21.51 -16.47 14.55
C THR A 291 22.72 -15.69 15.07
N ILE A 292 22.80 -14.44 14.69
CA ILE A 292 23.88 -13.53 15.08
C ILE A 292 23.23 -12.33 15.76
N PRO A 293 23.68 -11.89 16.94
CA PRO A 293 23.21 -10.65 17.56
C PRO A 293 23.55 -9.45 16.67
N LEU A 294 22.55 -8.85 16.05
CA LEU A 294 22.67 -7.76 15.09
C LEU A 294 21.74 -6.60 15.46
N TYR A 295 22.13 -5.39 15.09
CA TYR A 295 21.19 -4.28 14.99
C TYR A 295 20.48 -4.38 13.64
N TYR A 296 19.41 -5.17 13.58
CA TYR A 296 18.79 -5.54 12.31
C TYR A 296 17.55 -4.70 12.02
N CYS A 297 17.57 -3.99 10.90
CA CYS A 297 16.51 -3.12 10.45
C CYS A 297 15.80 -3.72 9.21
N CYS A 298 14.50 -3.92 9.32
CA CYS A 298 13.62 -4.21 8.20
C CYS A 298 13.02 -2.90 7.67
N LEU A 299 13.00 -2.71 6.37
CA LEU A 299 12.43 -1.49 5.79
C LEU A 299 10.93 -1.36 6.12
N THR A 300 10.21 -2.50 6.08
CA THR A 300 8.80 -2.66 6.49
C THR A 300 8.66 -3.91 7.37
N PRO A 301 7.53 -4.14 8.07
CA PRO A 301 7.33 -5.38 8.81
C PRO A 301 7.38 -6.61 7.91
N TYR A 302 8.31 -7.53 8.16
CA TYR A 302 8.44 -8.76 7.36
C TYR A 302 7.60 -9.91 7.89
N ASP A 303 7.47 -10.03 9.20
CA ASP A 303 6.61 -11.00 9.86
C ASP A 303 6.22 -10.49 11.25
N ASP A 304 4.94 -10.57 11.61
CA ASP A 304 4.43 -10.09 12.90
C ASP A 304 4.94 -10.93 14.09
N LYS A 305 5.53 -12.10 13.81
CA LYS A 305 6.14 -12.99 14.82
C LYS A 305 7.60 -12.68 15.11
N PHE A 306 8.25 -11.88 14.29
CA PHE A 306 9.64 -11.52 14.50
C PHE A 306 9.80 -10.59 15.68
N THR A 307 10.83 -10.82 16.47
CA THR A 307 11.12 -10.06 17.69
C THR A 307 12.54 -9.49 17.65
N GLY A 308 12.76 -8.38 18.38
CA GLY A 308 14.09 -7.77 18.50
C GLY A 308 14.61 -7.11 17.24
N LEU A 309 13.74 -6.81 16.27
CA LEU A 309 14.07 -6.13 15.03
C LEU A 309 13.59 -4.68 15.06
N HIS A 310 14.28 -3.82 14.31
CA HIS A 310 13.90 -2.44 14.09
C HIS A 310 13.13 -2.32 12.77
N ILE A 311 11.94 -1.73 12.81
CA ILE A 311 11.12 -1.51 11.62
C ILE A 311 11.22 -0.04 11.24
N LEU A 312 11.77 0.23 10.05
CA LEU A 312 12.03 1.61 9.63
C LEU A 312 10.76 2.34 9.20
N PHE A 313 9.84 1.65 8.51
CA PHE A 313 8.52 2.15 8.15
C PHE A 313 7.49 1.14 8.64
N ASP A 314 7.01 1.35 9.86
CA ASP A 314 6.03 0.46 10.48
C ASP A 314 4.61 0.80 10.02
N LYS A 315 3.71 -0.19 10.14
CA LYS A 315 2.28 0.02 9.97
C LYS A 315 1.78 0.86 11.12
N GLU A 316 1.41 2.07 10.84
CA GLU A 316 0.76 2.94 11.82
C GLU A 316 -0.76 2.82 11.68
N ASN A 317 -1.46 2.61 12.78
CA ASN A 317 -2.89 2.89 12.82
C ASN A 317 -3.09 4.38 12.53
N VAL A 318 -4.10 4.68 11.73
CA VAL A 318 -4.42 6.06 11.35
C VAL A 318 -5.37 6.64 12.41
N PRO A 319 -4.88 7.46 13.34
CA PRO A 319 -5.72 8.06 14.38
C PRO A 319 -6.61 9.16 13.82
N ASP A 320 -7.54 9.62 14.64
CA ASP A 320 -8.43 10.75 14.34
C ASP A 320 -9.25 10.57 13.04
N THR A 321 -9.65 9.32 12.76
CA THR A 321 -10.61 9.05 11.69
C THR A 321 -11.96 9.64 12.04
N ILE A 322 -12.82 9.87 11.04
CA ILE A 322 -14.14 10.45 11.28
C ILE A 322 -14.95 9.65 12.31
N GLY A 323 -14.82 8.31 12.33
CA GLY A 323 -15.48 7.45 13.32
C GLY A 323 -15.04 7.76 14.75
N GLU A 324 -13.75 7.96 14.95
CA GLU A 324 -13.18 8.35 16.25
C GLU A 324 -13.62 9.75 16.67
N VAL A 325 -13.59 10.71 15.73
CA VAL A 325 -13.99 12.11 15.98
C VAL A 325 -15.47 12.21 16.36
N VAL A 326 -16.34 11.50 15.65
CA VAL A 326 -17.78 11.44 15.92
C VAL A 326 -18.06 10.80 17.28
N SER A 327 -17.34 9.73 17.63
CA SER A 327 -17.41 9.08 18.94
C SER A 327 -16.96 10.02 20.07
N LYS A 328 -15.81 10.69 19.92
CA LYS A 328 -15.32 11.69 20.89
C LYS A 328 -16.29 12.87 21.09
N ALA A 329 -17.08 13.18 20.07
CA ALA A 329 -18.15 14.19 20.15
C ALA A 329 -19.45 13.67 20.81
N GLY A 330 -19.48 12.43 21.29
CA GLY A 330 -20.63 11.80 21.94
C GLY A 330 -21.78 11.48 20.97
N ARG A 331 -21.50 11.38 19.66
CA ARG A 331 -22.48 11.08 18.63
C ARG A 331 -22.54 9.59 18.32
N ARG A 332 -23.70 9.11 17.88
CA ARG A 332 -23.94 7.72 17.50
C ARG A 332 -23.72 7.51 16.01
N GLN A 333 -23.10 6.39 15.65
CA GLN A 333 -22.84 6.06 14.27
C GLN A 333 -23.20 4.61 13.93
N LEU A 334 -23.52 4.37 12.66
CA LEU A 334 -23.84 3.06 12.11
C LEU A 334 -22.92 2.76 10.91
N ARG A 335 -22.39 1.53 10.84
CA ARG A 335 -21.71 0.96 9.69
C ARG A 335 -22.54 -0.19 9.16
N ILE A 336 -22.79 -0.22 7.85
CA ILE A 336 -23.59 -1.28 7.23
C ILE A 336 -23.03 -1.62 5.84
N ALA A 337 -22.82 -2.90 5.62
CA ALA A 337 -22.44 -3.48 4.32
C ALA A 337 -22.73 -4.98 4.30
N GLU A 338 -22.66 -5.57 3.12
CA GLU A 338 -22.60 -7.02 3.00
C GLU A 338 -21.16 -7.56 3.20
N THR A 339 -21.01 -8.89 3.38
CA THR A 339 -19.76 -9.55 3.81
C THR A 339 -18.53 -9.07 3.04
N GLU A 340 -18.61 -8.98 1.71
CA GLU A 340 -17.48 -8.61 0.83
C GLU A 340 -16.91 -7.20 1.14
N LYS A 341 -17.74 -6.31 1.64
CA LYS A 341 -17.36 -4.91 1.91
C LYS A 341 -17.49 -4.50 3.38
N TYR A 342 -17.78 -5.45 4.26
CA TYR A 342 -17.90 -5.17 5.69
C TYR A 342 -16.60 -4.64 6.32
N ALA A 343 -15.47 -5.27 6.01
CA ALA A 343 -14.15 -4.81 6.48
C ALA A 343 -13.82 -3.40 5.96
N HIS A 344 -14.32 -3.03 4.77
CA HIS A 344 -14.06 -1.72 4.18
C HIS A 344 -14.74 -0.59 4.96
N VAL A 345 -16.01 -0.76 5.35
CA VAL A 345 -16.73 0.24 6.16
C VAL A 345 -16.39 0.18 7.65
N THR A 346 -15.68 -0.83 8.12
CA THR A 346 -15.26 -1.01 9.52
C THR A 346 -13.75 -0.83 9.67
N PHE A 347 -12.94 -1.86 9.48
CA PHE A 347 -11.50 -1.88 9.70
C PHE A 347 -10.77 -0.77 8.91
N PHE A 348 -10.90 -0.76 7.58
CA PHE A 348 -10.19 0.22 6.74
C PHE A 348 -10.68 1.64 6.96
N PHE A 349 -11.99 1.85 7.03
CA PHE A 349 -12.58 3.15 7.29
C PHE A 349 -12.21 3.72 8.68
N SER A 350 -11.92 2.84 9.63
CA SER A 350 -11.50 3.18 10.99
C SER A 350 -9.96 3.25 11.14
N GLY A 351 -9.20 3.33 10.04
CA GLY A 351 -7.77 3.53 10.09
C GLY A 351 -6.96 2.31 10.52
N GLY A 352 -7.47 1.09 10.31
CA GLY A 352 -6.85 -0.16 10.74
C GLY A 352 -7.29 -0.66 12.12
N ARG A 353 -8.36 -0.06 12.69
CA ARG A 353 -8.91 -0.45 13.98
C ARG A 353 -10.03 -1.48 13.83
N GLU A 354 -9.90 -2.63 14.48
CA GLU A 354 -10.94 -3.68 14.51
C GLU A 354 -12.09 -3.33 15.46
N GLU A 355 -11.78 -2.88 16.67
CA GLU A 355 -12.77 -2.63 17.71
C GLU A 355 -13.67 -1.44 17.38
N PRO A 356 -14.98 -1.58 17.53
CA PRO A 356 -15.91 -0.47 17.38
C PRO A 356 -15.56 0.71 18.29
N PHE A 357 -15.86 1.92 17.83
CA PHE A 357 -15.80 3.10 18.69
C PHE A 357 -17.00 3.13 19.62
N GLU A 358 -16.91 3.88 20.72
CA GLU A 358 -18.04 4.12 21.59
C GLU A 358 -19.19 4.78 20.79
N GLY A 359 -20.41 4.26 20.91
CA GLY A 359 -21.55 4.72 20.13
C GLY A 359 -21.62 4.23 18.69
N GLU A 360 -20.70 3.34 18.26
CA GLU A 360 -20.70 2.70 16.95
C GLU A 360 -21.50 1.39 16.97
N SER A 361 -22.47 1.31 16.06
CA SER A 361 -23.22 0.08 15.75
C SER A 361 -22.78 -0.45 14.38
N ARG A 362 -22.80 -1.77 14.22
CA ARG A 362 -22.42 -2.45 12.97
C ARG A 362 -23.49 -3.43 12.54
N ILE A 363 -23.86 -3.42 11.26
CA ILE A 363 -24.76 -4.38 10.65
C ILE A 363 -24.03 -5.06 9.49
N LEU A 364 -23.90 -6.38 9.60
CA LEU A 364 -23.36 -7.26 8.58
C LEU A 364 -24.52 -8.03 7.93
N ILE A 365 -24.67 -7.90 6.63
CA ILE A 365 -25.55 -8.73 5.81
C ILE A 365 -24.70 -9.74 5.06
N ASN A 366 -25.07 -11.02 5.10
CA ASN A 366 -24.27 -12.03 4.41
C ASN A 366 -24.38 -11.86 2.88
N SER A 367 -23.24 -11.86 2.20
CA SER A 367 -23.21 -11.95 0.74
C SER A 367 -23.75 -13.30 0.25
N PRO A 368 -24.32 -13.37 -0.96
CA PRO A 368 -24.86 -14.63 -1.48
C PRO A 368 -23.76 -15.67 -1.67
N LYS A 369 -24.09 -16.93 -1.34
CA LYS A 369 -23.17 -18.07 -1.47
C LYS A 369 -23.20 -18.60 -2.91
N VAL A 370 -22.61 -17.87 -3.84
CA VAL A 370 -22.46 -18.24 -5.24
C VAL A 370 -20.98 -18.33 -5.62
N ALA A 371 -20.65 -19.06 -6.68
CA ALA A 371 -19.26 -19.20 -7.11
C ALA A 371 -18.67 -17.86 -7.61
N THR A 372 -19.46 -17.12 -8.38
CA THR A 372 -19.13 -15.78 -8.91
C THR A 372 -20.40 -14.91 -8.89
N TYR A 373 -20.24 -13.61 -8.75
CA TYR A 373 -21.39 -12.72 -8.52
C TYR A 373 -22.18 -12.35 -9.78
N ASP A 374 -21.73 -12.74 -10.96
CA ASP A 374 -22.54 -12.72 -12.18
C ASP A 374 -23.74 -13.67 -12.11
N LEU A 375 -23.68 -14.70 -11.28
CA LEU A 375 -24.79 -15.63 -11.01
C LEU A 375 -25.90 -15.02 -10.15
N LYS A 376 -25.58 -13.99 -9.35
CA LYS A 376 -26.52 -13.20 -8.56
C LYS A 376 -26.07 -11.74 -8.50
N PRO A 377 -26.25 -10.95 -9.57
CA PRO A 377 -25.75 -9.57 -9.66
C PRO A 377 -26.38 -8.60 -8.66
N GLU A 378 -27.57 -8.89 -8.15
CA GLU A 378 -28.21 -8.13 -7.07
C GLU A 378 -27.43 -8.20 -5.77
N MET A 379 -26.63 -9.26 -5.61
CA MET A 379 -25.90 -9.60 -4.39
C MET A 379 -26.85 -9.51 -3.17
N SER A 380 -26.48 -8.77 -2.15
CA SER A 380 -27.37 -8.53 -0.99
C SER A 380 -27.78 -7.06 -0.85
N ALA A 381 -27.70 -6.27 -1.93
CA ALA A 381 -28.08 -4.85 -1.89
C ALA A 381 -29.55 -4.64 -1.47
N PRO A 382 -30.54 -5.44 -1.90
CA PRO A 382 -31.92 -5.31 -1.40
C PRO A 382 -32.02 -5.52 0.11
N GLU A 383 -31.41 -6.57 0.64
CA GLU A 383 -31.43 -6.91 2.08
C GLU A 383 -30.70 -5.86 2.92
N VAL A 384 -29.57 -5.33 2.43
CA VAL A 384 -28.85 -4.19 3.04
C VAL A 384 -29.77 -2.96 3.09
N THR A 385 -30.49 -2.69 2.00
CA THR A 385 -31.43 -1.57 1.90
C THR A 385 -32.56 -1.69 2.93
N GLU A 386 -33.18 -2.86 3.04
CA GLU A 386 -34.29 -3.10 3.98
C GLU A 386 -33.81 -2.93 5.43
N ALA A 387 -32.64 -3.50 5.78
CA ALA A 387 -32.05 -3.36 7.11
C ALA A 387 -31.72 -1.89 7.43
N LEU A 388 -31.14 -1.16 6.47
CA LEU A 388 -30.80 0.23 6.67
C LEU A 388 -32.05 1.12 6.81
N VAL A 389 -33.06 0.95 5.99
CA VAL A 389 -34.34 1.71 6.10
C VAL A 389 -34.98 1.49 7.47
N ALA A 390 -34.96 0.26 7.99
CA ALA A 390 -35.46 -0.02 9.33
C ALA A 390 -34.68 0.72 10.42
N GLU A 391 -33.34 0.82 10.29
CA GLU A 391 -32.49 1.58 11.23
C GLU A 391 -32.70 3.10 11.13
N LEU A 392 -32.80 3.64 9.92
CA LEU A 392 -33.05 5.06 9.70
C LEU A 392 -34.36 5.49 10.35
N ASN A 393 -35.40 4.66 10.27
CA ASN A 393 -36.70 4.91 10.88
C ASN A 393 -36.68 4.92 12.42
N LYS A 394 -35.66 4.33 13.07
CA LYS A 394 -35.47 4.46 14.52
C LYS A 394 -34.94 5.83 14.93
N GLY A 395 -34.26 6.55 14.01
CA GLY A 395 -33.77 7.91 14.21
C GLY A 395 -32.65 8.06 15.24
N VAL A 396 -31.97 6.97 15.61
CA VAL A 396 -31.00 6.94 16.73
C VAL A 396 -29.57 7.29 16.36
N HIS A 397 -29.21 7.21 15.08
CA HIS A 397 -27.84 7.45 14.60
C HIS A 397 -27.67 8.86 14.05
N ASP A 398 -26.54 9.51 14.32
CA ASP A 398 -26.17 10.82 13.80
C ASP A 398 -25.37 10.71 12.49
N MET A 399 -24.58 9.64 12.35
CA MET A 399 -23.80 9.34 11.17
C MET A 399 -24.04 7.89 10.71
N VAL A 400 -24.20 7.69 9.41
CA VAL A 400 -24.36 6.36 8.80
C VAL A 400 -23.38 6.22 7.65
N ILE A 401 -22.67 5.10 7.60
CA ILE A 401 -21.79 4.72 6.49
C ILE A 401 -22.33 3.44 5.88
N LEU A 402 -22.71 3.52 4.62
CA LEU A 402 -23.23 2.42 3.81
C LEU A 402 -22.29 2.12 2.63
N ASN A 403 -22.08 0.86 2.33
CA ASN A 403 -21.45 0.43 1.08
C ASN A 403 -22.38 -0.54 0.32
N PHE A 404 -22.53 -0.31 -0.97
CA PHE A 404 -23.11 -1.26 -1.93
C PHE A 404 -21.97 -1.87 -2.77
N ALA A 405 -21.77 -3.18 -2.65
CA ALA A 405 -20.65 -3.92 -3.22
C ALA A 405 -20.74 -4.19 -4.73
N ASN A 406 -21.92 -4.06 -5.30
CA ASN A 406 -22.29 -4.64 -6.59
C ASN A 406 -21.44 -4.17 -7.78
N GLY A 407 -21.18 -2.86 -7.90
CA GLY A 407 -20.43 -2.30 -9.03
C GLY A 407 -19.03 -2.88 -9.17
N ASP A 408 -18.35 -3.07 -8.03
CA ASP A 408 -17.02 -3.66 -7.97
C ASP A 408 -17.04 -5.19 -8.10
N MET A 409 -17.79 -5.87 -7.23
CA MET A 409 -17.76 -7.33 -7.15
C MET A 409 -18.29 -8.01 -8.41
N VAL A 410 -19.35 -7.48 -9.01
CA VAL A 410 -19.87 -7.97 -10.29
C VAL A 410 -18.97 -7.50 -11.45
N GLY A 411 -18.41 -6.28 -11.34
CA GLY A 411 -17.44 -5.75 -12.31
C GLY A 411 -16.25 -6.68 -12.53
N HIS A 412 -15.70 -7.25 -11.46
CA HIS A 412 -14.59 -8.20 -11.50
C HIS A 412 -14.89 -9.48 -12.28
N THR A 413 -16.16 -9.83 -12.49
CA THR A 413 -16.53 -11.02 -13.29
C THR A 413 -16.36 -10.82 -14.80
N GLY A 414 -16.36 -9.56 -15.27
CA GLY A 414 -16.30 -9.23 -16.70
C GLY A 414 -17.57 -9.60 -17.48
N VAL A 415 -18.64 -10.05 -16.81
CA VAL A 415 -19.91 -10.41 -17.46
C VAL A 415 -20.78 -9.16 -17.59
N TYR A 416 -20.71 -8.52 -18.75
CA TYR A 416 -21.28 -7.20 -19.02
C TYR A 416 -22.76 -7.07 -18.62
N GLU A 417 -23.59 -8.04 -19.00
CA GLU A 417 -25.04 -8.01 -18.71
C GLU A 417 -25.32 -8.16 -17.21
N ALA A 418 -24.49 -8.92 -16.50
CA ALA A 418 -24.57 -9.01 -15.05
C ALA A 418 -24.19 -7.66 -14.40
N ILE A 419 -23.16 -6.98 -14.91
CA ILE A 419 -22.77 -5.64 -14.43
C ILE A 419 -23.92 -4.64 -14.64
N CYS A 420 -24.57 -4.64 -15.81
CA CYS A 420 -25.75 -3.80 -16.06
C CYS A 420 -26.89 -4.10 -15.06
N LYS A 421 -27.15 -5.36 -14.76
CA LYS A 421 -28.18 -5.75 -13.78
C LYS A 421 -27.80 -5.29 -12.36
N ALA A 422 -26.53 -5.41 -11.99
CA ALA A 422 -26.00 -4.90 -10.72
C ALA A 422 -26.21 -3.38 -10.59
N VAL A 423 -25.87 -2.62 -11.64
CA VAL A 423 -26.05 -1.16 -11.73
C VAL A 423 -27.53 -0.80 -11.53
N LYS A 424 -28.45 -1.48 -12.23
CA LYS A 424 -29.88 -1.25 -12.07
C LYS A 424 -30.35 -1.48 -10.64
N THR A 425 -29.95 -2.58 -10.02
CA THR A 425 -30.31 -2.90 -8.64
C THR A 425 -29.84 -1.83 -7.66
N VAL A 426 -28.59 -1.36 -7.81
CA VAL A 426 -28.02 -0.31 -6.96
C VAL A 426 -28.81 1.00 -7.13
N ASP A 427 -29.14 1.41 -8.36
CA ASP A 427 -29.92 2.63 -8.63
C ASP A 427 -31.31 2.58 -7.94
N GLU A 428 -31.99 1.42 -7.95
CA GLU A 428 -33.26 1.22 -7.25
C GLU A 428 -33.10 1.25 -5.72
N CYS A 429 -32.02 0.70 -5.19
CA CYS A 429 -31.69 0.74 -3.76
C CYS A 429 -31.35 2.16 -3.29
N VAL A 430 -30.59 2.91 -4.08
CA VAL A 430 -30.26 4.32 -3.81
C VAL A 430 -31.53 5.14 -3.59
N ALA A 431 -32.52 5.01 -4.46
CA ALA A 431 -33.78 5.75 -4.32
C ALA A 431 -34.46 5.48 -2.97
N LYS A 432 -34.59 4.21 -2.59
CA LYS A 432 -35.23 3.80 -1.33
C LYS A 432 -34.49 4.34 -0.10
N VAL A 433 -33.15 4.25 -0.11
CA VAL A 433 -32.33 4.74 1.00
C VAL A 433 -32.39 6.26 1.11
N VAL A 434 -32.30 6.98 -0.02
CA VAL A 434 -32.38 8.44 -0.04
C VAL A 434 -33.74 8.92 0.50
N ASP A 435 -34.85 8.32 0.05
CA ASP A 435 -36.18 8.67 0.50
C ASP A 435 -36.33 8.47 2.02
N ALA A 436 -35.91 7.32 2.54
CA ALA A 436 -35.95 7.02 3.97
C ALA A 436 -35.04 7.95 4.79
N ALA A 437 -33.82 8.20 4.31
CA ALA A 437 -32.87 9.09 5.00
C ALA A 437 -33.40 10.53 5.08
N ARG A 438 -33.89 11.07 3.96
CA ARG A 438 -34.47 12.43 3.91
C ARG A 438 -35.69 12.56 4.80
N ALA A 439 -36.57 11.55 4.81
CA ALA A 439 -37.73 11.53 5.69
C ALA A 439 -37.37 11.57 7.19
N ASN A 440 -36.19 11.05 7.54
CA ASN A 440 -35.66 11.01 8.91
C ASN A 440 -34.62 12.12 9.21
N GLY A 441 -34.57 13.16 8.38
CA GLY A 441 -33.77 14.37 8.61
C GLY A 441 -32.26 14.22 8.32
N TYR A 442 -31.84 13.21 7.54
CA TYR A 442 -30.45 13.06 7.11
C TYR A 442 -30.15 13.90 5.87
N SER A 443 -28.98 14.50 5.85
CA SER A 443 -28.30 14.90 4.63
C SER A 443 -27.60 13.67 4.06
N VAL A 444 -27.71 13.44 2.74
CA VAL A 444 -27.14 12.24 2.12
C VAL A 444 -26.03 12.63 1.16
N PHE A 445 -24.87 12.04 1.33
CA PHE A 445 -23.78 12.08 0.37
C PHE A 445 -23.68 10.73 -0.36
N ILE A 446 -23.61 10.79 -1.69
CA ILE A 446 -23.47 9.61 -2.55
C ILE A 446 -22.15 9.74 -3.29
N THR A 447 -21.30 8.73 -3.19
CA THR A 447 -19.99 8.68 -3.83
C THR A 447 -19.59 7.27 -4.18
N ALA A 448 -18.34 7.09 -4.65
CA ALA A 448 -17.66 5.80 -4.76
C ALA A 448 -16.25 5.92 -4.18
N ASP A 449 -15.60 4.81 -4.01
CA ASP A 449 -14.24 4.69 -3.50
C ASP A 449 -13.21 4.52 -4.63
N HIS A 450 -13.60 4.00 -5.76
CA HIS A 450 -12.88 3.89 -7.04
C HIS A 450 -13.87 3.54 -8.17
N GLY A 451 -13.38 3.46 -9.42
CA GLY A 451 -14.16 3.00 -10.55
C GLY A 451 -13.89 1.54 -10.90
N ASN A 452 -14.87 0.87 -11.50
CA ASN A 452 -14.82 -0.47 -12.08
C ASN A 452 -15.92 -0.63 -13.13
N ALA A 453 -17.20 -0.60 -12.75
CA ALA A 453 -18.35 -0.76 -13.66
C ALA A 453 -18.46 0.33 -14.75
N ASP A 454 -17.82 1.46 -14.55
CA ASP A 454 -17.68 2.57 -15.51
C ASP A 454 -16.72 2.26 -16.66
N HIS A 455 -15.97 1.16 -16.59
CA HIS A 455 -15.05 0.70 -17.61
C HIS A 455 -15.06 -0.85 -17.71
N ALA A 456 -16.20 -1.41 -18.12
CA ALA A 456 -16.44 -2.85 -18.17
C ALA A 456 -15.93 -3.53 -19.45
N VAL A 457 -15.55 -2.76 -20.48
CA VAL A 457 -15.06 -3.28 -21.77
C VAL A 457 -13.83 -2.49 -22.22
N ASN A 458 -12.79 -3.21 -22.60
CA ASN A 458 -11.56 -2.66 -23.15
C ASN A 458 -11.75 -2.13 -24.60
N GLU A 459 -10.79 -1.35 -25.11
CA GLU A 459 -10.84 -0.80 -26.48
C GLU A 459 -10.85 -1.88 -27.57
N ASP A 460 -10.29 -3.05 -27.31
CA ASP A 460 -10.33 -4.23 -28.20
C ASP A 460 -11.63 -5.03 -28.12
N GLY A 461 -12.58 -4.60 -27.29
CA GLY A 461 -13.87 -5.27 -27.08
C GLY A 461 -13.82 -6.42 -26.08
N SER A 462 -12.68 -6.73 -25.50
CA SER A 462 -12.58 -7.75 -24.43
C SER A 462 -13.17 -7.23 -23.12
N PRO A 463 -13.67 -8.12 -22.23
CA PRO A 463 -14.09 -7.72 -20.90
C PRO A 463 -12.93 -7.09 -20.09
N ASN A 464 -13.21 -6.00 -19.41
CA ASN A 464 -12.31 -5.47 -18.39
C ASN A 464 -12.78 -5.94 -17.01
N THR A 465 -11.88 -6.52 -16.24
CA THR A 465 -12.12 -6.96 -14.86
C THR A 465 -11.32 -6.16 -13.83
N ALA A 466 -10.53 -5.19 -14.30
CA ALA A 466 -9.72 -4.32 -13.45
C ALA A 466 -10.49 -3.03 -13.08
N HIS A 467 -10.00 -2.33 -12.05
CA HIS A 467 -10.51 -1.01 -11.71
C HIS A 467 -10.19 0.01 -12.81
N SER A 468 -10.83 1.18 -12.77
CA SER A 468 -10.56 2.28 -13.68
C SER A 468 -9.72 3.37 -13.01
N LEU A 469 -9.12 4.25 -13.82
CA LEU A 469 -8.43 5.47 -13.37
C LEU A 469 -9.36 6.68 -13.31
N ASN A 470 -10.65 6.48 -13.55
CA ASN A 470 -11.62 7.56 -13.63
C ASN A 470 -11.86 8.19 -12.23
N VAL A 471 -12.27 9.43 -12.22
CA VAL A 471 -12.79 10.10 -11.04
C VAL A 471 -14.11 9.45 -10.61
N VAL A 472 -14.50 9.68 -9.36
CA VAL A 472 -15.78 9.20 -8.84
C VAL A 472 -16.74 10.37 -8.60
N PRO A 473 -18.07 10.17 -8.72
CA PRO A 473 -19.04 11.21 -8.45
C PRO A 473 -19.14 11.50 -6.95
N PHE A 474 -19.52 12.72 -6.59
CA PHE A 474 -19.94 13.11 -5.26
C PHE A 474 -21.18 13.99 -5.35
N ILE A 475 -22.30 13.47 -4.85
CA ILE A 475 -23.62 14.11 -4.90
C ILE A 475 -24.03 14.50 -3.48
N ALA A 476 -24.39 15.76 -3.24
CA ALA A 476 -24.85 16.23 -1.95
C ALA A 476 -26.39 16.42 -1.95
N VAL A 477 -27.11 15.42 -1.49
CA VAL A 477 -28.59 15.46 -1.37
C VAL A 477 -28.98 16.22 -0.09
N ASP A 478 -28.87 17.55 -0.17
CA ASP A 478 -29.21 18.50 0.89
C ASP A 478 -29.64 19.84 0.28
N ASP A 479 -30.73 20.38 0.76
CA ASP A 479 -31.30 21.60 0.18
C ASP A 479 -30.52 22.89 0.56
N ASP A 480 -29.67 22.84 1.59
CA ASP A 480 -28.84 23.96 2.03
C ASP A 480 -27.49 24.04 1.31
N ILE A 481 -27.04 22.96 0.72
CA ILE A 481 -25.79 22.92 -0.09
C ILE A 481 -26.12 23.33 -1.52
N LYS A 482 -25.56 24.45 -1.98
CA LYS A 482 -25.85 25.04 -3.31
C LYS A 482 -24.82 24.73 -4.37
N SER A 483 -23.59 24.45 -3.97
CA SER A 483 -22.50 24.14 -4.87
C SER A 483 -21.46 23.24 -4.21
N LEU A 484 -20.74 22.49 -5.00
CA LEU A 484 -19.60 21.66 -4.59
C LEU A 484 -18.40 21.97 -5.46
N ARG A 485 -17.21 21.94 -4.88
CA ARG A 485 -15.95 21.93 -5.62
C ARG A 485 -15.52 20.49 -5.91
N ASN A 486 -14.75 20.28 -6.97
CA ASN A 486 -14.04 19.03 -7.18
C ASN A 486 -12.96 18.86 -6.11
N GLY A 487 -12.63 17.59 -5.81
CA GLY A 487 -11.65 17.29 -4.77
C GLY A 487 -11.11 15.86 -4.89
N ARG A 488 -10.88 15.26 -3.75
CA ARG A 488 -10.38 13.87 -3.61
C ARG A 488 -11.12 13.18 -2.46
N LEU A 489 -10.94 11.86 -2.34
CA LEU A 489 -11.66 11.06 -1.33
C LEU A 489 -11.39 11.56 0.11
N ALA A 490 -10.20 12.07 0.38
CA ALA A 490 -9.82 12.65 1.67
C ALA A 490 -10.66 13.88 2.09
N ASP A 491 -11.34 14.52 1.16
CA ASP A 491 -12.16 15.71 1.42
C ASP A 491 -13.56 15.36 1.97
N ILE A 492 -13.97 14.09 1.94
CA ILE A 492 -15.31 13.64 2.35
C ILE A 492 -15.52 13.78 3.86
N ALA A 493 -14.61 13.26 4.68
CA ALA A 493 -14.75 13.31 6.14
C ALA A 493 -14.86 14.76 6.67
N PRO A 494 -13.96 15.71 6.31
CA PRO A 494 -14.12 17.10 6.76
C PRO A 494 -15.39 17.76 6.23
N THR A 495 -15.90 17.35 5.06
CA THR A 495 -17.20 17.79 4.52
C THR A 495 -18.36 17.32 5.42
N MET A 496 -18.34 16.06 5.83
CA MET A 496 -19.34 15.48 6.73
C MET A 496 -19.30 16.16 8.11
N LEU A 497 -18.11 16.30 8.70
CA LEU A 497 -17.92 16.94 10.01
C LEU A 497 -18.41 18.39 10.02
N LYS A 498 -18.13 19.16 8.95
CA LYS A 498 -18.63 20.53 8.79
C LYS A 498 -20.17 20.57 8.87
N LEU A 499 -20.84 19.64 8.20
CA LEU A 499 -22.30 19.56 8.19
C LEU A 499 -22.87 19.14 9.56
N MET A 500 -22.16 18.25 10.26
CA MET A 500 -22.48 17.80 11.62
C MET A 500 -22.16 18.85 12.70
N GLY A 501 -21.46 19.94 12.37
CA GLY A 501 -21.05 20.96 13.33
C GLY A 501 -19.91 20.50 14.26
N ILE A 502 -19.13 19.52 13.85
CA ILE A 502 -18.02 18.95 14.61
C ILE A 502 -16.70 19.47 14.02
N PRO A 503 -15.78 20.05 14.83
CA PRO A 503 -14.49 20.49 14.34
C PRO A 503 -13.65 19.31 13.81
N ALA A 504 -13.06 19.47 12.63
CA ALA A 504 -12.09 18.51 12.12
C ALA A 504 -10.77 18.61 12.90
N PRO A 505 -10.13 17.48 13.26
CA PRO A 505 -8.82 17.48 13.90
C PRO A 505 -7.73 18.02 12.96
N ALA A 506 -6.60 18.50 13.52
CA ALA A 506 -5.52 19.11 12.76
C ALA A 506 -4.88 18.14 11.73
N ASP A 507 -4.87 16.84 12.06
CA ASP A 507 -4.31 15.81 11.18
C ASP A 507 -5.21 15.49 9.99
N MET A 508 -6.47 15.89 10.02
CA MET A 508 -7.42 15.74 8.93
C MET A 508 -7.20 16.87 7.92
N THR A 509 -6.27 16.66 6.99
CA THR A 509 -5.81 17.68 6.02
C THR A 509 -6.69 17.82 4.79
N GLY A 510 -7.75 17.02 4.66
CA GLY A 510 -8.78 17.21 3.64
C GLY A 510 -9.53 18.53 3.86
N GLU A 511 -10.07 19.08 2.79
CA GLU A 511 -10.80 20.35 2.84
C GLU A 511 -12.29 20.13 2.53
N PRO A 512 -13.21 20.78 3.24
CA PRO A 512 -14.64 20.67 2.92
C PRO A 512 -14.96 21.02 1.45
N LEU A 513 -15.86 20.25 0.85
CA LEU A 513 -16.23 20.40 -0.57
C LEU A 513 -17.24 21.53 -0.85
N PHE A 514 -17.81 22.14 0.19
CA PHE A 514 -18.73 23.28 0.08
C PHE A 514 -18.43 24.35 1.10
#